data_aeb544f8c0ea30f14b32b2763980d9ed
#
_entry.id   aeb544f8c0ea30f14b32b2763980d9ed
#
_cell.length_a   1.000
_cell.length_b   1.000
_cell.length_c   1.000
_cell.angle_alpha   90.00
_cell.angle_beta   90.00
_cell.angle_gamma   90.00
#
_symmetry.space_group_name_H-M   'P 1'
#
loop_
_entity.id
_entity.type
_entity.pdbx_description
1 polymer ?
#
loop_
_entity_poly.entity_id
_entity_poly.type
_entity_poly.pdbx_seq_one_letter_code
_entity_poly.pdbx_strand_id
1 'polypeptide(L)'
;TEIARRLAKLANSPFIKVEASKYTEVGYVGRDVESMVRDLVELSKNMVKEEMEKEVREKARDLAEERLIDLLLPPPAGQKSPKDDPDTDALGKQHYNSTRVKFAAYIKEGRFDERMVEVEMQENTGPMVEVFGGGMEDMGSNIKDMLGSIMPKKTKTKKMKAPEAFKVLCRQEADKLIDHDKATQEALERTEKSGIIFIDEIDKIAGRQGGQGPDVSREGVQRDLLPIVEGSSIKTRYGIVKTDHILFISAGAFHSTKPSDLIPEFQGRFPIRVELDSLTEQDFVRILTEPDNALIKQYIALLKTEDIKLEFTEEAVSEIAKMSATVNTRTEN
;
A
#
# COMPACT_ATOMS: atom_id res chain seq x y z
N THR A 1 5.91 -2.51 17.21
CA THR A 1 5.43 -2.34 15.81
C THR A 1 4.78 -0.97 15.60
N GLU A 2 3.81 -0.57 16.45
CA GLU A 2 3.01 0.64 16.21
C GLU A 2 3.84 1.93 16.28
N ILE A 3 4.78 2.03 17.22
CA ILE A 3 5.72 3.17 17.31
C ILE A 3 6.51 3.32 16.00
N ALA A 4 7.09 2.22 15.51
CA ALA A 4 7.87 2.23 14.27
C ALA A 4 7.01 2.64 13.05
N ARG A 5 5.76 2.13 12.97
CA ARG A 5 4.82 2.51 11.92
C ARG A 5 4.46 3.98 11.96
N ARG A 6 4.20 4.53 13.14
CA ARG A 6 3.88 5.97 13.31
C ARG A 6 5.05 6.87 12.99
N LEU A 7 6.25 6.50 13.41
CA LEU A 7 7.47 7.22 13.05
C LEU A 7 7.69 7.21 11.53
N ALA A 8 7.55 6.05 10.88
CA ALA A 8 7.64 5.94 9.43
C ALA A 8 6.63 6.87 8.73
N LYS A 9 5.37 6.89 9.21
CA LYS A 9 4.33 7.78 8.67
C LYS A 9 4.67 9.26 8.85
N LEU A 10 5.21 9.65 10.01
CA LEU A 10 5.64 11.03 10.27
C LEU A 10 6.83 11.45 9.38
N ALA A 11 7.76 10.51 9.14
CA ALA A 11 8.92 10.74 8.27
C ALA A 11 8.61 10.52 6.78
N ASN A 12 7.37 10.20 6.43
CA ASN A 12 6.94 9.84 5.08
C ASN A 12 7.82 8.74 4.45
N SER A 13 8.22 7.76 5.26
CA SER A 13 9.12 6.66 4.92
C SER A 13 8.34 5.40 4.60
N PRO A 14 8.74 4.62 3.58
CA PRO A 14 8.12 3.33 3.32
C PRO A 14 8.40 2.37 4.48
N PHE A 15 7.35 1.69 4.95
CA PHE A 15 7.39 0.82 6.12
C PHE A 15 6.66 -0.48 5.84
N ILE A 16 7.34 -1.61 6.07
CA ILE A 16 6.69 -2.92 6.11
C ILE A 16 6.93 -3.62 7.44
N LYS A 17 5.95 -4.44 7.83
CA LYS A 17 6.07 -5.42 8.90
C LYS A 17 6.08 -6.81 8.29
N VAL A 18 7.08 -7.60 8.64
CA VAL A 18 7.21 -9.01 8.24
C VAL A 18 7.38 -9.88 9.47
N GLU A 19 7.00 -11.15 9.38
CA GLU A 19 7.18 -12.12 10.44
C GLU A 19 8.33 -13.06 10.04
N ALA A 20 9.35 -13.19 10.87
CA ALA A 20 10.52 -14.01 10.60
C ALA A 20 10.15 -15.49 10.32
N SER A 21 9.11 -16.00 10.99
CA SER A 21 8.59 -17.36 10.85
C SER A 21 8.01 -17.69 9.48
N LYS A 22 7.71 -16.70 8.64
CA LYS A 22 7.15 -16.89 7.28
C LYS A 22 8.22 -17.13 6.22
N TYR A 23 9.48 -16.94 6.56
CA TYR A 23 10.59 -17.12 5.63
C TYR A 23 11.22 -18.50 5.76
N THR A 24 11.71 -18.99 4.64
CA THR A 24 12.39 -20.27 4.56
C THR A 24 13.79 -20.09 3.98
N GLU A 25 14.70 -20.99 4.33
CA GLU A 25 16.05 -21.04 3.76
C GLU A 25 15.98 -21.21 2.23
N VAL A 26 16.89 -20.60 1.53
CA VAL A 26 17.01 -20.68 0.06
C VAL A 26 17.07 -22.13 -0.39
N GLY A 27 16.19 -22.49 -1.34
CA GLY A 27 16.04 -23.84 -1.88
C GLY A 27 14.90 -24.67 -1.28
N TYR A 28 14.22 -24.20 -0.24
CA TYR A 28 13.00 -24.79 0.29
C TYR A 28 11.75 -24.10 -0.25
N VAL A 29 10.62 -24.82 -0.20
CA VAL A 29 9.32 -24.23 -0.58
C VAL A 29 8.89 -23.25 0.51
N GLY A 30 8.81 -21.97 0.16
CA GLY A 30 8.42 -20.89 1.06
C GLY A 30 8.79 -19.54 0.48
N ARG A 31 8.66 -18.52 1.30
CA ARG A 31 8.94 -17.14 0.91
C ARG A 31 10.41 -16.81 1.13
N ASP A 32 11.12 -16.35 0.09
CA ASP A 32 12.51 -15.92 0.23
C ASP A 32 12.62 -14.60 1.00
N VAL A 33 13.74 -14.39 1.66
CA VAL A 33 14.00 -13.21 2.48
C VAL A 33 14.11 -11.91 1.67
N GLU A 34 14.54 -11.97 0.40
CA GLU A 34 14.64 -10.79 -0.47
C GLU A 34 13.25 -10.21 -0.80
N SER A 35 12.20 -11.03 -0.71
CA SER A 35 10.83 -10.59 -0.97
C SER A 35 10.41 -9.44 -0.07
N MET A 36 10.95 -9.30 1.15
CA MET A 36 10.64 -8.15 2.01
C MET A 36 11.10 -6.82 1.40
N VAL A 37 12.27 -6.82 0.74
CA VAL A 37 12.77 -5.62 0.07
C VAL A 37 11.94 -5.32 -1.18
N ARG A 38 11.56 -6.36 -1.94
CA ARG A 38 10.67 -6.21 -3.11
C ARG A 38 9.31 -5.62 -2.71
N ASP A 39 8.72 -6.09 -1.61
CA ASP A 39 7.46 -5.55 -1.09
C ASP A 39 7.61 -4.11 -0.59
N LEU A 40 8.73 -3.77 0.04
CA LEU A 40 9.00 -2.41 0.49
C LEU A 40 9.06 -1.42 -0.70
N VAL A 41 9.70 -1.83 -1.80
CA VAL A 41 9.74 -1.02 -3.04
C VAL A 41 8.36 -0.83 -3.63
N GLU A 42 7.55 -1.90 -3.66
CA GLU A 42 6.16 -1.83 -4.14
C GLU A 42 5.33 -0.83 -3.34
N LEU A 43 5.46 -0.90 -2.02
CA LEU A 43 4.79 0.05 -1.12
C LEU A 43 5.29 1.48 -1.34
N SER A 44 6.61 1.67 -1.46
CA SER A 44 7.20 2.98 -1.74
C SER A 44 6.67 3.57 -3.05
N LYS A 45 6.57 2.75 -4.10
CA LYS A 45 6.02 3.19 -5.40
C LYS A 45 4.57 3.63 -5.29
N ASN A 46 3.76 2.89 -4.55
CA ASN A 46 2.37 3.27 -4.32
C ASN A 46 2.26 4.59 -3.54
N MET A 47 3.12 4.80 -2.52
CA MET A 47 3.18 6.05 -1.77
C MET A 47 3.53 7.24 -2.67
N VAL A 48 4.60 7.13 -3.47
CA VAL A 48 5.02 8.20 -4.39
C VAL A 48 3.93 8.47 -5.44
N LYS A 49 3.31 7.42 -5.98
CA LYS A 49 2.20 7.58 -6.92
C LYS A 49 1.02 8.35 -6.30
N GLU A 50 0.62 8.00 -5.06
CA GLU A 50 -0.45 8.71 -4.36
C GLU A 50 -0.12 10.18 -4.10
N GLU A 51 1.14 10.50 -3.82
CA GLU A 51 1.60 11.88 -3.65
C GLU A 51 1.50 12.66 -4.96
N MET A 52 2.03 12.10 -6.05
CA MET A 52 1.95 12.70 -7.39
C MET A 52 0.50 12.85 -7.85
N GLU A 53 -0.38 11.87 -7.56
CA GLU A 53 -1.82 11.98 -7.86
C GLU A 53 -2.47 13.16 -7.12
N LYS A 54 -2.07 13.43 -5.87
CA LYS A 54 -2.58 14.59 -5.11
C LYS A 54 -2.12 15.92 -5.74
N GLU A 55 -0.87 16.00 -6.19
CA GLU A 55 -0.33 17.20 -6.84
C GLU A 55 -1.04 17.53 -8.16
N VAL A 56 -1.35 16.52 -8.96
CA VAL A 56 -1.99 16.71 -10.27
C VAL A 56 -3.52 16.72 -10.21
N ARG A 57 -4.11 16.51 -9.04
CA ARG A 57 -5.55 16.26 -8.87
C ARG A 57 -6.46 17.33 -9.44
N GLU A 58 -6.15 18.60 -9.20
CA GLU A 58 -6.96 19.71 -9.71
C GLU A 58 -6.91 19.75 -11.23
N LYS A 59 -5.71 19.69 -11.80
CA LYS A 59 -5.50 19.67 -13.24
C LYS A 59 -6.14 18.45 -13.91
N ALA A 60 -6.03 17.28 -13.29
CA ALA A 60 -6.68 16.07 -13.76
C ALA A 60 -8.21 16.18 -13.73
N ARG A 61 -8.77 16.88 -12.74
CA ARG A 61 -10.20 17.15 -12.64
C ARG A 61 -10.71 18.04 -13.75
N ASP A 62 -9.98 19.11 -14.07
CA ASP A 62 -10.33 20.04 -15.16
C ASP A 62 -10.33 19.32 -16.51
N LEU A 63 -9.29 18.52 -16.78
CA LEU A 63 -9.21 17.70 -17.99
C LEU A 63 -10.30 16.63 -18.07
N ALA A 64 -10.64 16.02 -16.96
CA ALA A 64 -11.74 15.05 -16.88
C ALA A 64 -13.11 15.69 -17.12
N GLU A 65 -13.33 16.93 -16.63
CA GLU A 65 -14.54 17.71 -16.91
C GLU A 65 -14.65 18.01 -18.41
N GLU A 66 -13.57 18.46 -19.05
CA GLU A 66 -13.54 18.68 -20.50
C GLU A 66 -13.87 17.41 -21.28
N ARG A 67 -13.25 16.28 -20.90
CA ARG A 67 -13.47 15.00 -21.56
C ARG A 67 -14.89 14.46 -21.34
N LEU A 68 -15.46 14.65 -20.15
CA LEU A 68 -16.86 14.30 -19.89
C LEU A 68 -17.82 15.13 -20.76
N ILE A 69 -17.54 16.44 -20.93
CA ILE A 69 -18.30 17.29 -21.84
C ILE A 69 -18.23 16.77 -23.26
N ASP A 70 -17.06 16.34 -23.75
CA ASP A 70 -16.88 15.78 -25.10
C ASP A 70 -17.69 14.48 -25.30
N LEU A 71 -17.82 13.66 -24.25
CA LEU A 71 -18.63 12.45 -24.29
C LEU A 71 -20.15 12.75 -24.26
N LEU A 72 -20.56 13.83 -23.59
CA LEU A 72 -21.95 14.26 -23.51
C LEU A 72 -22.40 15.08 -24.71
N LEU A 73 -21.47 15.81 -25.33
CA LEU A 73 -21.68 16.67 -26.49
C LEU A 73 -20.64 16.30 -27.57
N PRO A 74 -20.79 15.17 -28.29
CA PRO A 74 -19.85 14.81 -29.33
C PRO A 74 -19.82 15.86 -30.44
N PRO A 75 -18.64 16.15 -31.01
CA PRO A 75 -18.53 17.10 -32.11
C PRO A 75 -19.40 16.63 -33.29
N PRO A 76 -19.98 17.54 -34.08
CA PRO A 76 -20.79 17.18 -35.23
C PRO A 76 -20.05 16.28 -36.19
N ALA A 77 -20.70 15.21 -36.65
CA ALA A 77 -20.13 14.20 -37.52
C ALA A 77 -19.56 14.84 -38.80
N GLY A 78 -18.24 14.77 -38.99
CA GLY A 78 -17.55 15.31 -40.17
C GLY A 78 -16.48 16.37 -39.87
N GLN A 79 -16.38 16.88 -38.65
CA GLN A 79 -15.32 17.82 -38.26
C GLN A 79 -14.31 17.10 -37.31
N LYS A 80 -13.08 16.92 -37.79
CA LYS A 80 -11.92 16.71 -36.91
C LYS A 80 -11.84 17.88 -35.94
N SER A 81 -11.40 17.65 -34.74
CA SER A 81 -11.34 18.63 -33.62
C SER A 81 -11.20 20.09 -34.10
N PRO A 82 -11.92 21.06 -33.49
CA PRO A 82 -11.90 22.50 -33.94
C PRO A 82 -10.51 23.16 -33.91
N LYS A 83 -9.48 22.47 -33.54
CA LYS A 83 -8.08 22.93 -33.49
C LYS A 83 -7.37 22.88 -34.85
N ASP A 84 -7.89 22.15 -35.84
CA ASP A 84 -7.11 21.80 -37.03
C ASP A 84 -7.63 22.41 -38.36
N ASP A 85 -8.72 23.20 -38.34
CA ASP A 85 -9.26 23.79 -39.58
C ASP A 85 -9.53 25.29 -39.42
N PRO A 86 -8.76 26.18 -40.08
CA PRO A 86 -8.89 27.63 -39.95
C PRO A 86 -10.14 28.19 -40.61
N ASP A 87 -10.84 27.46 -41.50
CA ASP A 87 -11.95 27.96 -42.33
C ASP A 87 -13.35 27.56 -41.83
N THR A 88 -13.50 26.98 -40.66
CA THR A 88 -14.79 26.62 -40.11
C THR A 88 -15.47 27.87 -39.49
N ASP A 89 -16.66 28.14 -39.93
CA ASP A 89 -17.58 29.21 -39.59
C ASP A 89 -17.46 29.74 -38.15
N ALA A 90 -17.02 30.97 -37.96
CA ALA A 90 -16.79 31.60 -36.65
C ALA A 90 -18.05 31.59 -35.75
N LEU A 91 -19.25 31.64 -36.35
CA LEU A 91 -20.55 31.53 -35.69
C LEU A 91 -20.80 30.12 -35.12
N GLY A 92 -20.44 29.06 -35.82
CA GLY A 92 -20.56 27.68 -35.35
C GLY A 92 -19.64 27.39 -34.13
N LYS A 93 -18.41 27.92 -34.17
CA LYS A 93 -17.45 27.82 -33.06
C LYS A 93 -17.95 28.54 -31.81
N GLN A 94 -18.53 29.75 -31.94
CA GLN A 94 -19.08 30.48 -30.81
C GLN A 94 -20.28 29.76 -30.19
N HIS A 95 -21.18 29.20 -31.00
CA HIS A 95 -22.31 28.40 -30.50
C HIS A 95 -21.88 27.13 -29.78
N TYR A 96 -20.89 26.40 -30.31
CA TYR A 96 -20.35 25.22 -29.70
C TYR A 96 -19.69 25.54 -28.35
N ASN A 97 -18.85 26.58 -28.29
CA ASN A 97 -18.19 26.99 -27.04
C ASN A 97 -19.20 27.46 -25.98
N SER A 98 -20.24 28.21 -26.37
CA SER A 98 -21.29 28.63 -25.44
C SER A 98 -22.09 27.43 -24.88
N THR A 99 -22.29 26.41 -25.69
CA THR A 99 -22.95 25.16 -25.27
C THR A 99 -22.08 24.39 -24.32
N ARG A 100 -20.75 24.27 -24.56
CA ARG A 100 -19.79 23.63 -23.63
C ARG A 100 -19.82 24.26 -22.24
N VAL A 101 -19.83 25.63 -22.17
CA VAL A 101 -19.89 26.33 -20.89
C VAL A 101 -21.19 26.04 -20.15
N LYS A 102 -22.32 25.94 -20.85
CA LYS A 102 -23.59 25.52 -20.22
C LYS A 102 -23.56 24.08 -19.72
N PHE A 103 -22.95 23.16 -20.47
CA PHE A 103 -22.80 21.76 -20.06
C PHE A 103 -21.89 21.64 -18.83
N ALA A 104 -20.80 22.41 -18.74
CA ALA A 104 -19.95 22.47 -17.55
C ALA A 104 -20.76 22.91 -16.31
N ALA A 105 -21.60 23.94 -16.45
CA ALA A 105 -22.48 24.38 -15.37
C ALA A 105 -23.49 23.28 -14.96
N TYR A 106 -24.11 22.61 -15.93
CA TYR A 106 -25.08 21.53 -15.67
C TYR A 106 -24.45 20.30 -15.01
N ILE A 107 -23.17 19.96 -15.32
CA ILE A 107 -22.43 18.89 -14.63
C ILE A 107 -22.26 19.29 -13.16
N LYS A 108 -21.85 20.53 -12.88
CA LYS A 108 -21.68 21.02 -11.50
C LYS A 108 -23.00 21.08 -10.71
N GLU A 109 -24.13 21.32 -11.40
CA GLU A 109 -25.47 21.30 -10.82
C GLU A 109 -26.08 19.90 -10.68
N GLY A 110 -25.40 18.84 -11.15
CA GLY A 110 -25.88 17.45 -11.07
C GLY A 110 -27.00 17.08 -12.05
N ARG A 111 -27.28 17.94 -13.06
CA ARG A 111 -28.39 17.69 -14.02
C ARG A 111 -28.16 16.48 -14.91
N PHE A 112 -26.93 16.02 -15.03
CA PHE A 112 -26.57 14.87 -15.85
C PHE A 112 -26.30 13.60 -15.04
N ASP A 113 -26.59 13.56 -13.74
CA ASP A 113 -26.26 12.44 -12.85
C ASP A 113 -26.88 11.11 -13.30
N GLU A 114 -28.07 11.13 -13.88
CA GLU A 114 -28.74 9.94 -14.41
C GLU A 114 -28.36 9.61 -15.86
N ARG A 115 -27.58 10.45 -16.53
CA ARG A 115 -27.22 10.23 -17.93
C ARG A 115 -26.12 9.20 -18.05
N MET A 116 -26.34 8.23 -18.96
CA MET A 116 -25.37 7.20 -19.28
C MET A 116 -24.36 7.71 -20.32
N VAL A 117 -23.09 7.50 -20.07
CA VAL A 117 -21.97 7.79 -20.98
C VAL A 117 -21.14 6.54 -21.21
N GLU A 118 -20.53 6.44 -22.38
CA GLU A 118 -19.62 5.35 -22.73
C GLU A 118 -18.18 5.80 -22.47
N VAL A 119 -17.51 5.13 -21.54
CA VAL A 119 -16.11 5.40 -21.20
C VAL A 119 -15.25 4.22 -21.63
N GLU A 120 -14.17 4.51 -22.33
CA GLU A 120 -13.15 3.51 -22.66
C GLU A 120 -12.35 3.19 -21.40
N MET A 121 -12.36 1.94 -20.99
CA MET A 121 -11.57 1.41 -19.89
C MET A 121 -10.50 0.47 -20.42
N GLN A 122 -9.26 0.62 -19.97
CA GLN A 122 -8.26 -0.40 -20.18
C GLN A 122 -8.65 -1.64 -19.39
N GLU A 123 -8.77 -2.77 -20.06
CA GLU A 123 -8.91 -4.04 -19.37
C GLU A 123 -7.59 -4.33 -18.65
N ASN A 124 -7.58 -4.17 -17.32
CA ASN A 124 -6.59 -4.89 -16.55
C ASN A 124 -6.92 -6.37 -16.75
N THR A 125 -6.21 -7.02 -17.61
CA THR A 125 -6.21 -8.48 -17.68
C THR A 125 -5.74 -8.96 -16.32
N GLY A 126 -6.72 -9.08 -15.39
CA GLY A 126 -6.54 -9.77 -14.14
C GLY A 126 -6.06 -11.21 -14.43
N PRO A 127 -5.57 -11.93 -13.43
CA PRO A 127 -4.86 -13.19 -13.60
C PRO A 127 -5.78 -14.26 -14.19
N MET A 128 -5.77 -14.39 -15.52
CA MET A 128 -6.43 -15.48 -16.24
C MET A 128 -5.51 -16.69 -16.39
N VAL A 129 -4.45 -16.79 -15.58
CA VAL A 129 -3.45 -17.87 -15.64
C VAL A 129 -3.22 -18.49 -14.25
N GLU A 130 -4.28 -18.62 -13.43
CA GLU A 130 -4.19 -19.41 -12.20
C GLU A 130 -4.51 -20.91 -12.41
N VAL A 131 -4.69 -21.39 -13.63
CA VAL A 131 -5.15 -22.78 -13.89
C VAL A 131 -4.04 -23.73 -14.32
N PHE A 132 -2.80 -23.32 -14.48
CA PHE A 132 -1.72 -24.26 -14.78
C PHE A 132 -0.60 -24.22 -13.72
N GLY A 133 -0.71 -25.15 -12.76
CA GLY A 133 0.35 -25.88 -12.07
C GLY A 133 1.50 -25.09 -11.48
N GLY A 134 1.62 -25.16 -10.15
CA GLY A 134 2.70 -24.58 -9.36
C GLY A 134 4.10 -24.89 -9.92
N GLY A 135 4.95 -23.87 -9.92
CA GLY A 135 6.38 -23.99 -10.12
C GLY A 135 7.04 -23.09 -11.15
N MET A 136 6.31 -22.15 -11.82
CA MET A 136 6.90 -21.28 -12.85
C MET A 136 6.54 -19.79 -12.68
N GLU A 137 6.51 -19.26 -11.47
CA GLU A 137 6.15 -17.85 -11.22
C GLU A 137 7.15 -16.87 -11.86
N ASP A 138 8.44 -17.17 -11.84
CA ASP A 138 9.48 -16.28 -12.43
C ASP A 138 9.53 -16.30 -13.98
N MET A 139 9.13 -17.38 -14.63
CA MET A 139 9.03 -17.42 -16.10
C MET A 139 7.74 -16.77 -16.62
N GLY A 140 6.66 -16.83 -15.84
CA GLY A 140 5.36 -16.25 -16.19
C GLY A 140 5.38 -14.72 -16.24
N SER A 141 6.13 -14.05 -15.38
CA SER A 141 6.24 -12.58 -15.34
C SER A 141 6.99 -12.04 -16.58
N ASN A 142 8.11 -12.64 -16.95
CA ASN A 142 8.90 -12.23 -18.10
C ASN A 142 8.17 -12.44 -19.44
N ILE A 143 7.40 -13.52 -19.56
CA ILE A 143 6.58 -13.80 -20.76
C ILE A 143 5.39 -12.81 -20.83
N LYS A 144 4.80 -12.46 -19.69
CA LYS A 144 3.68 -11.50 -19.60
C LYS A 144 4.09 -10.08 -19.97
N ASP A 145 5.25 -9.64 -19.53
CA ASP A 145 5.80 -8.33 -19.88
C ASP A 145 6.22 -8.26 -21.35
N MET A 146 6.76 -9.36 -21.89
CA MET A 146 7.13 -9.46 -23.31
C MET A 146 5.92 -9.53 -24.23
N LEU A 147 4.85 -10.26 -23.85
CA LEU A 147 3.59 -10.29 -24.60
C LEU A 147 2.78 -8.99 -24.43
N GLY A 148 2.82 -8.36 -23.25
CA GLY A 148 2.12 -7.10 -22.94
C GLY A 148 2.62 -5.92 -23.79
N SER A 149 3.88 -5.95 -24.24
CA SER A 149 4.46 -4.92 -25.12
C SER A 149 4.08 -5.09 -26.59
N ILE A 150 3.65 -6.30 -27.02
CA ILE A 150 3.35 -6.64 -28.43
C ILE A 150 1.84 -6.66 -28.70
N MET A 151 1.00 -6.93 -27.69
CA MET A 151 -0.45 -6.93 -27.87
C MET A 151 -1.04 -5.53 -27.67
N PRO A 152 -1.82 -4.99 -28.60
CA PRO A 152 -2.55 -3.76 -28.38
C PRO A 152 -3.47 -3.94 -27.15
N LYS A 153 -3.35 -3.04 -26.17
CA LYS A 153 -4.19 -3.04 -24.96
C LYS A 153 -5.66 -3.04 -25.40
N LYS A 154 -6.38 -4.11 -25.13
CA LYS A 154 -7.82 -4.17 -25.44
C LYS A 154 -8.54 -3.15 -24.58
N THR A 155 -9.08 -2.13 -25.21
CA THR A 155 -10.00 -1.19 -24.57
C THR A 155 -11.42 -1.77 -24.67
N LYS A 156 -12.13 -1.82 -23.56
CA LYS A 156 -13.57 -2.10 -23.52
C LYS A 156 -14.32 -0.83 -23.20
N THR A 157 -15.30 -0.52 -24.00
CA THR A 157 -16.23 0.57 -23.73
C THR A 157 -17.26 0.09 -22.71
N LYS A 158 -17.38 0.80 -21.58
CA LYS A 158 -18.36 0.51 -20.55
C LYS A 158 -19.34 1.67 -20.41
N LYS A 159 -20.64 1.36 -20.41
CA LYS A 159 -21.71 2.34 -20.12
C LYS A 159 -21.82 2.51 -18.60
N MET A 160 -21.77 3.75 -18.14
CA MET A 160 -21.93 4.09 -16.72
C MET A 160 -22.57 5.47 -16.56
N LYS A 161 -23.09 5.79 -15.36
CA LYS A 161 -23.64 7.11 -15.07
C LYS A 161 -22.55 8.18 -15.08
N ALA A 162 -22.91 9.41 -15.45
CA ALA A 162 -21.96 10.53 -15.57
C ALA A 162 -21.10 10.77 -14.31
N PRO A 163 -21.60 10.68 -13.06
CA PRO A 163 -20.76 10.84 -11.88
C PRO A 163 -19.72 9.72 -11.70
N GLU A 164 -20.05 8.49 -12.08
CA GLU A 164 -19.12 7.37 -12.07
C GLU A 164 -18.07 7.52 -13.17
N ALA A 165 -18.52 7.92 -14.36
CA ALA A 165 -17.65 8.21 -15.49
C ALA A 165 -16.65 9.32 -15.15
N PHE A 166 -17.09 10.39 -14.49
CA PHE A 166 -16.21 11.47 -14.05
C PHE A 166 -15.11 10.99 -13.12
N LYS A 167 -15.43 10.14 -12.14
CA LYS A 167 -14.41 9.54 -11.25
C LYS A 167 -13.38 8.71 -12.01
N VAL A 168 -13.83 7.93 -13.00
CA VAL A 168 -12.95 7.11 -13.85
C VAL A 168 -12.07 8.00 -14.71
N LEU A 169 -12.64 9.04 -15.34
CA LEU A 169 -11.92 10.01 -16.15
C LEU A 169 -10.88 10.77 -15.34
N CYS A 170 -11.21 11.24 -14.12
CA CYS A 170 -10.25 11.89 -13.24
C CYS A 170 -9.03 11.00 -12.96
N ARG A 171 -9.26 9.72 -12.72
CA ARG A 171 -8.16 8.76 -12.49
C ARG A 171 -7.32 8.53 -13.75
N GLN A 172 -7.97 8.42 -14.92
CA GLN A 172 -7.27 8.27 -16.19
C GLN A 172 -6.43 9.50 -16.55
N GLU A 173 -6.97 10.72 -16.34
CA GLU A 173 -6.24 11.95 -16.61
C GLU A 173 -5.10 12.17 -15.60
N ALA A 174 -5.29 11.85 -14.32
CA ALA A 174 -4.23 11.85 -13.33
C ALA A 174 -3.09 10.90 -13.72
N ASP A 175 -3.41 9.67 -14.14
CA ASP A 175 -2.41 8.67 -14.55
C ASP A 175 -1.59 9.11 -15.78
N LYS A 176 -2.20 9.88 -16.70
CA LYS A 176 -1.48 10.47 -17.86
C LYS A 176 -0.56 11.63 -17.49
N LEU A 177 -0.88 12.36 -16.43
CA LEU A 177 -0.10 13.51 -15.96
C LEU A 177 1.09 13.11 -15.09
N ILE A 178 1.09 11.88 -14.57
CA ILE A 178 2.16 11.35 -13.74
C ILE A 178 3.27 10.79 -14.63
N ASP A 179 4.49 11.23 -14.37
CA ASP A 179 5.70 10.64 -14.93
C ASP A 179 6.03 9.36 -14.14
N HIS A 180 5.66 8.21 -14.70
CA HIS A 180 5.85 6.91 -14.08
C HIS A 180 7.32 6.52 -13.91
N ASP A 181 8.21 6.98 -14.77
CA ASP A 181 9.64 6.70 -14.69
C ASP A 181 10.24 7.48 -13.52
N LYS A 182 9.90 8.77 -13.42
CA LYS A 182 10.28 9.61 -12.28
C LYS A 182 9.73 9.06 -10.96
N ALA A 183 8.46 8.64 -10.94
CA ALA A 183 7.86 8.02 -9.76
C ALA A 183 8.58 6.74 -9.33
N THR A 184 9.02 5.94 -10.30
CA THR A 184 9.77 4.71 -10.04
C THR A 184 11.15 5.02 -9.48
N GLN A 185 11.87 5.96 -10.07
CA GLN A 185 13.19 6.38 -9.60
C GLN A 185 13.12 6.95 -8.17
N GLU A 186 12.15 7.81 -7.90
CA GLU A 186 11.95 8.38 -6.57
C GLU A 186 11.58 7.30 -5.54
N ALA A 187 10.77 6.33 -5.91
CA ALA A 187 10.41 5.21 -5.05
C ALA A 187 11.61 4.34 -4.68
N LEU A 188 12.49 4.03 -5.63
CA LEU A 188 13.73 3.31 -5.39
C LEU A 188 14.64 4.08 -4.43
N GLU A 189 14.87 5.37 -4.71
CA GLU A 189 15.70 6.24 -3.88
C GLU A 189 15.15 6.40 -2.47
N ARG A 190 13.84 6.56 -2.31
CA ARG A 190 13.16 6.66 -1.01
C ARG A 190 13.27 5.36 -0.23
N THR A 191 13.13 4.21 -0.91
CA THR A 191 13.34 2.90 -0.29
C THR A 191 14.76 2.74 0.23
N GLU A 192 15.77 3.08 -0.57
CA GLU A 192 17.17 2.96 -0.16
C GLU A 192 17.53 3.89 1.00
N LYS A 193 17.07 5.15 0.99
CA LYS A 193 17.48 6.18 1.94
C LYS A 193 16.69 6.20 3.24
N SER A 194 15.42 5.82 3.21
CA SER A 194 14.51 5.96 4.36
C SER A 194 13.60 4.76 4.60
N GLY A 195 13.82 3.66 3.89
CA GLY A 195 13.04 2.44 4.07
C GLY A 195 13.16 1.87 5.47
N ILE A 196 12.07 1.33 6.01
CA ILE A 196 12.02 0.71 7.33
C ILE A 196 11.39 -0.67 7.20
N ILE A 197 12.13 -1.70 7.63
CA ILE A 197 11.66 -3.09 7.70
C ILE A 197 11.58 -3.50 9.17
N PHE A 198 10.38 -3.84 9.61
CA PHE A 198 10.13 -4.36 10.95
C PHE A 198 9.98 -5.87 10.89
N ILE A 199 10.94 -6.60 11.47
CA ILE A 199 10.96 -8.08 11.53
C ILE A 199 10.39 -8.50 12.89
N ASP A 200 9.17 -9.04 12.87
CA ASP A 200 8.51 -9.55 14.07
C ASP A 200 8.81 -11.04 14.28
N GLU A 201 8.61 -11.53 15.49
CA GLU A 201 8.81 -12.92 15.87
C GLU A 201 10.23 -13.46 15.58
N ILE A 202 11.28 -12.62 15.76
CA ILE A 202 12.66 -13.02 15.50
C ILE A 202 13.11 -14.18 16.42
N ASP A 203 12.49 -14.33 17.58
CA ASP A 203 12.70 -15.44 18.52
C ASP A 203 12.34 -16.82 17.94
N LYS A 204 11.44 -16.87 16.94
CA LYS A 204 11.03 -18.13 16.28
C LYS A 204 12.12 -18.74 15.41
N ILE A 205 13.04 -17.90 14.92
CA ILE A 205 14.21 -18.35 14.16
C ILE A 205 15.48 -18.41 15.03
N ALA A 206 15.40 -18.08 16.33
CA ALA A 206 16.47 -18.26 17.29
C ALA A 206 16.54 -19.72 17.77
N GLY A 207 17.74 -20.17 18.10
CA GLY A 207 17.99 -21.49 18.67
C GLY A 207 18.51 -22.52 17.68
N ARG A 208 19.21 -23.51 18.21
CA ARG A 208 19.79 -24.63 17.46
C ARG A 208 18.74 -25.71 17.22
N GLN A 209 18.81 -26.36 16.07
CA GLN A 209 17.99 -27.54 15.78
C GLN A 209 18.21 -28.65 16.81
N GLY A 210 17.15 -29.01 17.53
CA GLY A 210 17.09 -30.14 18.45
C GLY A 210 16.16 -31.28 17.99
N GLY A 211 15.82 -31.37 16.69
CA GLY A 211 14.89 -32.39 16.18
C GLY A 211 15.40 -33.08 14.92
N GLN A 212 15.32 -34.43 14.90
CA GLN A 212 15.52 -35.23 13.69
C GLN A 212 14.28 -35.13 12.80
N GLY A 213 14.30 -34.20 11.82
CA GLY A 213 13.26 -34.06 10.79
C GLY A 213 13.71 -33.10 9.69
N PRO A 214 13.11 -33.13 8.49
CA PRO A 214 13.38 -32.17 7.40
C PRO A 214 12.69 -30.85 7.69
N ASP A 215 13.01 -30.23 8.83
CA ASP A 215 12.52 -28.90 9.18
C ASP A 215 13.42 -27.83 8.54
N VAL A 216 12.77 -26.75 8.07
CA VAL A 216 13.46 -25.53 7.61
C VAL A 216 14.47 -25.11 8.67
N SER A 217 15.74 -24.98 8.28
CA SER A 217 16.80 -24.58 9.21
C SER A 217 16.56 -23.16 9.71
N ARG A 218 16.25 -23.01 10.99
CA ARG A 218 16.11 -21.69 11.64
C ARG A 218 17.38 -20.86 11.50
N GLU A 219 18.52 -21.51 11.60
CA GLU A 219 19.84 -20.90 11.40
C GLU A 219 20.06 -20.51 9.93
N GLY A 220 19.54 -21.29 8.97
CA GLY A 220 19.57 -20.98 7.54
C GLY A 220 18.84 -19.67 7.24
N VAL A 221 17.66 -19.46 7.78
CA VAL A 221 16.92 -18.20 7.62
C VAL A 221 17.71 -17.00 8.17
N GLN A 222 18.39 -17.15 9.33
CA GLN A 222 19.24 -16.08 9.85
C GLN A 222 20.42 -15.78 8.93
N ARG A 223 21.04 -16.81 8.33
CA ARG A 223 22.15 -16.65 7.37
C ARG A 223 21.68 -15.98 6.07
N ASP A 224 20.48 -16.28 5.62
CA ASP A 224 19.91 -15.64 4.42
C ASP A 224 19.50 -14.18 4.68
N LEU A 225 19.06 -13.84 5.90
CA LEU A 225 18.78 -12.46 6.32
C LEU A 225 20.04 -11.62 6.46
N LEU A 226 21.16 -12.23 6.82
CA LEU A 226 22.39 -11.52 7.16
C LEU A 226 22.88 -10.60 6.04
N PRO A 227 23.03 -11.05 4.77
CA PRO A 227 23.44 -10.17 3.67
C PRO A 227 22.52 -8.96 3.48
N ILE A 228 21.21 -9.14 3.70
CA ILE A 228 20.23 -8.06 3.54
C ILE A 228 20.42 -7.00 4.62
N VAL A 229 20.64 -7.41 5.86
CA VAL A 229 20.87 -6.50 7.00
C VAL A 229 22.26 -5.87 6.95
N GLU A 230 23.24 -6.56 6.37
CA GLU A 230 24.62 -6.03 6.20
C GLU A 230 24.75 -5.03 5.07
N GLY A 231 23.85 -5.05 4.11
CA GLY A 231 23.89 -4.26 2.90
C GLY A 231 24.18 -5.11 1.67
N SER A 232 23.19 -5.25 0.83
CA SER A 232 23.26 -5.99 -0.42
C SER A 232 22.45 -5.31 -1.52
N SER A 233 22.68 -5.75 -2.76
CA SER A 233 21.93 -5.25 -3.92
C SER A 233 20.87 -6.26 -4.32
N ILE A 234 19.60 -5.91 -4.12
CA ILE A 234 18.45 -6.76 -4.40
C ILE A 234 17.82 -6.36 -5.73
N LYS A 235 17.65 -7.35 -6.60
CA LYS A 235 16.95 -7.15 -7.88
C LYS A 235 15.45 -7.13 -7.66
N THR A 236 14.82 -6.05 -8.09
CA THR A 236 13.36 -5.90 -8.09
C THR A 236 12.84 -5.72 -9.52
N ARG A 237 11.55 -5.79 -9.73
CA ARG A 237 10.94 -5.51 -11.06
C ARG A 237 11.09 -4.05 -11.50
N TYR A 238 11.46 -3.15 -10.60
CA TYR A 238 11.63 -1.72 -10.86
C TYR A 238 13.09 -1.29 -11.00
N GLY A 239 14.02 -2.15 -10.64
CA GLY A 239 15.44 -1.89 -10.65
C GLY A 239 16.16 -2.57 -9.49
N ILE A 240 17.42 -2.24 -9.31
CA ILE A 240 18.25 -2.74 -8.20
C ILE A 240 18.10 -1.78 -7.03
N VAL A 241 17.95 -2.33 -5.83
CA VAL A 241 17.85 -1.59 -4.56
C VAL A 241 18.97 -2.03 -3.64
N LYS A 242 19.68 -1.08 -3.06
CA LYS A 242 20.70 -1.29 -2.04
C LYS A 242 20.08 -1.20 -0.65
N THR A 243 20.43 -2.14 0.22
CA THR A 243 19.86 -2.21 1.57
C THR A 243 20.68 -1.53 2.64
N ASP A 244 21.82 -0.92 2.28
CA ASP A 244 22.82 -0.33 3.19
C ASP A 244 22.25 0.71 4.17
N HIS A 245 21.23 1.46 3.76
CA HIS A 245 20.62 2.53 4.57
C HIS A 245 19.17 2.23 4.97
N ILE A 246 18.67 1.02 4.69
CA ILE A 246 17.36 0.58 5.19
C ILE A 246 17.47 0.34 6.69
N LEU A 247 16.52 0.89 7.45
CA LEU A 247 16.45 0.67 8.88
C LEU A 247 15.77 -0.67 9.19
N PHE A 248 16.49 -1.58 9.80
CA PHE A 248 15.96 -2.84 10.29
C PHE A 248 15.65 -2.76 11.78
N ILE A 249 14.43 -3.11 12.16
CA ILE A 249 13.98 -3.20 13.54
C ILE A 249 13.47 -4.61 13.75
N SER A 250 14.03 -5.36 14.70
CA SER A 250 13.54 -6.69 15.03
C SER A 250 12.87 -6.72 16.40
N ALA A 251 11.83 -7.53 16.54
CA ALA A 251 11.12 -7.77 17.80
C ALA A 251 10.90 -9.27 17.99
N GLY A 252 10.93 -9.70 19.25
CA GLY A 252 10.64 -11.07 19.65
C GLY A 252 10.34 -11.15 21.15
N ALA A 253 9.52 -12.09 21.53
CA ALA A 253 9.13 -12.28 22.92
C ALA A 253 10.19 -13.04 23.75
N PHE A 254 11.00 -13.87 23.10
CA PHE A 254 12.09 -14.66 23.72
C PHE A 254 11.70 -15.46 24.98
N HIS A 255 10.46 -15.98 25.05
CA HIS A 255 9.99 -16.78 26.21
C HIS A 255 10.78 -18.09 26.39
N SER A 256 11.08 -18.78 25.30
CA SER A 256 11.79 -20.07 25.30
C SER A 256 13.23 -20.00 24.77
N THR A 257 13.62 -18.89 24.20
CA THR A 257 14.93 -18.60 23.62
C THR A 257 15.46 -17.29 24.18
N LYS A 258 16.72 -16.99 23.94
CA LYS A 258 17.35 -15.72 24.34
C LYS A 258 17.89 -15.00 23.09
N PRO A 259 18.07 -13.68 23.12
CA PRO A 259 18.76 -12.97 22.04
C PRO A 259 20.16 -13.51 21.74
N SER A 260 20.82 -14.13 22.75
CA SER A 260 22.11 -14.82 22.60
C SER A 260 22.06 -16.14 21.83
N ASP A 261 20.87 -16.66 21.54
CA ASP A 261 20.68 -17.89 20.77
C ASP A 261 20.57 -17.62 19.25
N LEU A 262 20.54 -16.34 18.85
CA LEU A 262 20.77 -15.91 17.47
C LEU A 262 22.24 -16.10 17.11
N ILE A 263 22.55 -16.29 15.82
CA ILE A 263 23.95 -16.41 15.39
C ILE A 263 24.73 -15.11 15.72
N PRO A 264 26.00 -15.21 16.11
CA PRO A 264 26.77 -14.05 16.59
C PRO A 264 26.84 -12.91 15.58
N GLU A 265 26.97 -13.23 14.28
CA GLU A 265 27.02 -12.25 13.20
C GLU A 265 25.72 -11.44 13.13
N PHE A 266 24.56 -12.10 13.27
CA PHE A 266 23.27 -11.45 13.26
C PHE A 266 23.09 -10.55 14.49
N GLN A 267 23.52 -11.01 15.67
CA GLN A 267 23.50 -10.21 16.89
C GLN A 267 24.29 -8.90 16.75
N GLY A 268 25.41 -8.93 16.03
CA GLY A 268 26.28 -7.77 15.79
C GLY A 268 25.60 -6.69 14.93
N ARG A 269 24.60 -7.08 14.12
CA ARG A 269 23.84 -6.15 13.27
C ARG A 269 22.66 -5.49 13.98
N PHE A 270 22.27 -5.99 15.16
CA PHE A 270 21.28 -5.38 16.05
C PHE A 270 21.90 -4.97 17.38
N PRO A 271 22.79 -3.95 17.37
CA PRO A 271 23.55 -3.56 18.56
C PRO A 271 22.70 -2.85 19.61
N ILE A 272 21.61 -2.20 19.19
CA ILE A 272 20.71 -1.48 20.09
C ILE A 272 19.63 -2.45 20.54
N ARG A 273 19.61 -2.76 21.82
CA ARG A 273 18.61 -3.66 22.44
C ARG A 273 17.78 -2.86 23.44
N VAL A 274 16.47 -3.05 23.35
CA VAL A 274 15.50 -2.42 24.23
C VAL A 274 14.60 -3.53 24.78
N GLU A 275 14.49 -3.59 26.10
CA GLU A 275 13.53 -4.43 26.77
C GLU A 275 12.31 -3.58 27.10
N LEU A 276 11.12 -4.12 26.83
CA LEU A 276 9.87 -3.43 27.10
C LEU A 276 9.31 -3.96 28.43
N ASP A 277 8.97 -3.05 29.33
CA ASP A 277 8.33 -3.38 30.59
C ASP A 277 6.88 -3.84 30.36
N SER A 278 6.39 -4.70 31.25
CA SER A 278 4.99 -5.12 31.30
C SER A 278 4.08 -3.93 31.60
N LEU A 279 2.90 -3.90 30.99
CA LEU A 279 1.91 -2.85 31.21
C LEU A 279 1.31 -2.93 32.60
N THR A 280 1.29 -1.80 33.29
CA THR A 280 0.64 -1.65 34.59
C THR A 280 -0.87 -1.36 34.48
N GLU A 281 -1.61 -1.49 35.54
CA GLU A 281 -3.03 -1.12 35.59
C GLU A 281 -3.25 0.36 35.17
N GLN A 282 -2.36 1.24 35.57
CA GLN A 282 -2.42 2.67 35.20
C GLN A 282 -2.20 2.87 33.71
N ASP A 283 -1.31 2.09 33.09
CA ASP A 283 -1.08 2.13 31.65
C ASP A 283 -2.32 1.66 30.89
N PHE A 284 -3.02 0.64 31.37
CA PHE A 284 -4.28 0.20 30.77
C PHE A 284 -5.37 1.26 30.86
N VAL A 285 -5.49 1.98 31.99
CA VAL A 285 -6.42 3.11 32.10
C VAL A 285 -6.11 4.19 31.06
N ARG A 286 -4.83 4.55 30.92
CA ARG A 286 -4.39 5.53 29.92
C ARG A 286 -4.66 5.06 28.50
N ILE A 287 -4.38 3.82 28.16
CA ILE A 287 -4.64 3.22 26.84
C ILE A 287 -6.13 3.25 26.50
N LEU A 288 -7.00 3.03 27.49
CA LEU A 288 -8.45 3.03 27.31
C LEU A 288 -9.04 4.43 27.12
N THR A 289 -8.38 5.48 27.64
CA THR A 289 -8.98 6.84 27.75
C THR A 289 -8.27 7.90 26.92
N GLU A 290 -6.93 7.94 26.93
CA GLU A 290 -6.15 9.06 26.36
C GLU A 290 -6.13 9.09 24.81
N PRO A 291 -5.86 7.99 24.08
CA PRO A 291 -5.74 8.05 22.62
C PRO A 291 -7.00 8.59 21.95
N ASP A 292 -6.83 9.30 20.81
CA ASP A 292 -7.97 9.79 20.03
C ASP A 292 -8.88 8.66 19.59
N ASN A 293 -8.30 7.51 19.23
CA ASN A 293 -9.00 6.29 18.85
C ASN A 293 -8.98 5.22 19.94
N ALA A 294 -9.06 5.62 21.21
CA ALA A 294 -9.17 4.68 22.32
C ALA A 294 -10.37 3.74 22.14
N LEU A 295 -10.24 2.48 22.57
CA LEU A 295 -11.28 1.45 22.39
C LEU A 295 -12.64 1.89 22.95
N ILE A 296 -12.67 2.53 24.12
CA ILE A 296 -13.90 3.08 24.72
C ILE A 296 -14.57 4.07 23.76
N LYS A 297 -13.81 4.98 23.16
CA LYS A 297 -14.33 5.97 22.20
C LYS A 297 -14.85 5.30 20.94
N GLN A 298 -14.18 4.24 20.48
CA GLN A 298 -14.62 3.46 19.32
C GLN A 298 -15.94 2.74 19.60
N TYR A 299 -16.10 2.08 20.75
CA TYR A 299 -17.35 1.40 21.11
C TYR A 299 -18.50 2.38 21.28
N ILE A 300 -18.26 3.54 21.90
CA ILE A 300 -19.26 4.61 22.03
C ILE A 300 -19.73 5.08 20.65
N ALA A 301 -18.78 5.33 19.74
CA ALA A 301 -19.08 5.76 18.38
C ALA A 301 -19.83 4.68 17.58
N LEU A 302 -19.44 3.41 17.71
CA LEU A 302 -20.05 2.28 17.05
C LEU A 302 -21.53 2.11 17.50
N LEU A 303 -21.79 2.07 18.81
CA LEU A 303 -23.16 1.89 19.32
C LEU A 303 -24.05 3.11 19.06
N LYS A 304 -23.45 4.30 18.94
CA LYS A 304 -24.19 5.48 18.53
C LYS A 304 -24.79 5.36 17.13
N THR A 305 -24.22 4.56 16.24
CA THR A 305 -24.79 4.32 14.90
C THR A 305 -26.09 3.54 14.94
N GLU A 306 -26.34 2.80 16.03
CA GLU A 306 -27.57 2.05 16.32
C GLU A 306 -28.48 2.79 17.33
N ASP A 307 -28.28 4.10 17.49
CA ASP A 307 -29.02 4.94 18.45
C ASP A 307 -28.91 4.48 19.93
N ILE A 308 -27.87 3.70 20.27
CA ILE A 308 -27.61 3.24 21.63
C ILE A 308 -26.60 4.19 22.29
N LYS A 309 -26.99 4.77 23.43
CA LYS A 309 -26.10 5.60 24.24
C LYS A 309 -25.33 4.72 25.22
N LEU A 310 -24.02 4.54 24.97
CA LEU A 310 -23.11 3.85 25.88
C LEU A 310 -22.29 4.87 26.67
N GLU A 311 -22.20 4.67 27.99
CA GLU A 311 -21.35 5.45 28.87
C GLU A 311 -20.48 4.50 29.70
N PHE A 312 -19.22 4.84 29.90
CA PHE A 312 -18.31 4.15 30.82
C PHE A 312 -18.04 5.05 32.03
N THR A 313 -18.32 4.56 33.24
CA THR A 313 -17.92 5.24 34.43
C THR A 313 -16.43 5.07 34.70
N GLU A 314 -15.85 5.93 35.57
CA GLU A 314 -14.44 5.81 35.94
C GLU A 314 -14.13 4.48 36.61
N GLU A 315 -15.08 4.00 37.48
CA GLU A 315 -14.95 2.70 38.11
C GLU A 315 -14.98 1.54 37.12
N ALA A 316 -15.82 1.61 36.06
CA ALA A 316 -15.86 0.61 35.02
C ALA A 316 -14.54 0.55 34.23
N VAL A 317 -13.97 1.71 33.93
CA VAL A 317 -12.65 1.80 33.26
C VAL A 317 -11.56 1.21 34.14
N SER A 318 -11.54 1.54 35.43
CA SER A 318 -10.57 1.00 36.37
C SER A 318 -10.69 -0.52 36.52
N GLU A 319 -11.90 -1.07 36.59
CA GLU A 319 -12.09 -2.52 36.71
C GLU A 319 -11.69 -3.27 35.45
N ILE A 320 -11.99 -2.72 34.27
CA ILE A 320 -11.50 -3.26 32.97
C ILE A 320 -9.96 -3.25 32.94
N ALA A 321 -9.33 -2.17 33.33
CA ALA A 321 -7.88 -2.02 33.40
C ALA A 321 -7.25 -3.07 34.33
N LYS A 322 -7.82 -3.24 35.54
CA LYS A 322 -7.37 -4.24 36.52
C LYS A 322 -7.50 -5.68 36.01
N MET A 323 -8.62 -6.00 35.39
CA MET A 323 -8.80 -7.31 34.76
C MET A 323 -7.77 -7.52 33.64
N SER A 324 -7.54 -6.50 32.81
CA SER A 324 -6.57 -6.56 31.71
C SER A 324 -5.14 -6.76 32.24
N ALA A 325 -4.74 -6.04 33.28
CA ALA A 325 -3.44 -6.22 33.93
C ALA A 325 -3.27 -7.64 34.51
N THR A 326 -4.34 -8.16 35.15
CA THR A 326 -4.34 -9.53 35.69
C THR A 326 -4.16 -10.59 34.60
N VAL A 327 -4.85 -10.43 33.46
CA VAL A 327 -4.72 -11.34 32.32
C VAL A 327 -3.31 -11.23 31.73
N ASN A 328 -2.81 -9.99 31.54
CA ASN A 328 -1.47 -9.75 31.02
C ASN A 328 -0.40 -10.48 31.86
N THR A 329 -0.42 -10.30 33.17
CA THR A 329 0.52 -10.97 34.10
C THR A 329 0.43 -12.51 34.03
N ARG A 330 -0.74 -13.07 33.72
CA ARG A 330 -0.91 -14.53 33.56
C ARG A 330 -0.44 -15.07 32.24
N THR A 331 -0.45 -14.24 31.20
CA THR A 331 -0.04 -14.66 29.83
C THR A 331 1.43 -14.43 29.56
N GLU A 332 2.10 -13.56 30.31
CA GLU A 332 3.54 -13.29 30.24
C GLU A 332 4.38 -14.33 31.00
N ASN A 333 3.76 -15.21 31.77
CA ASN A 333 4.40 -16.35 32.42
C ASN A 333 4.07 -17.63 31.62
#